data_f780df6a2e12cbfee3d2fb3945c2bca3
#
_entry.id   f780df6a2e12cbfee3d2fb3945c2bca3
#
_cell.length_a   1.000
_cell.length_b   1.000
_cell.length_c   1.000
_cell.angle_alpha   90.00
_cell.angle_beta   90.00
_cell.angle_gamma   90.00
#
_symmetry.space_group_name_H-M   'P 1'
#
loop_
_entity.id
_entity.type
_entity.pdbx_description
1 polymer ?
#
loop_
_entity_poly.entity_id
_entity_poly.type
_entity_poly.pdbx_seq_one_letter_code
_entity_poly.pdbx_strand_id
1 'polypeptide(L)'
;MTRTLHMGPAPCALDLGDGSERAEYVNQDYILHTLGRPHRAVNIMYTYYPHDSEWPARISEAWKDRDVSFAWDYPYDDYFPYGVNGQPFEQMRDIRRHGQDVLLTLTIDCGLSDEELREVALQLRPFGRMMIRINHECCGTWFQHNKRYTYAEVGAFFERFAGILKETAPNVRTIFCGGFAQADGRMEQEDAFRGCYAAADLWSIDSYPALHYGWPYDVAEPGGGRYKADPIGEVEDRFVRAHRRAVELAGCEKPMITAEFNTDGDVTGPWAQAESVIRFARLWRDKRVDWFRSISLYQFRDRGRLGLECEDPNNPAVGIPQPMLAEYRDKLLNDPWFMPVMTEGEEVSYPAALRWGGSEDADGLAVPLAFEGNPVFCEMTVEQPIGLMAELNGRWFYKSPAVKTIDMMSAFFAKPLTGPQTLTLRLFAPPADGVNPDDGRPGWMTDYRAVLEEAPRMRIRYEAPGIVR
;
A
#
# COMPACT_ATOMS: atom_id res chain seq x y z
N MET A 1 2.41 18.38 29.34
CA MET A 1 3.57 17.48 29.49
C MET A 1 3.50 16.44 28.39
N THR A 2 4.61 15.96 27.88
CA THR A 2 4.68 14.90 26.86
C THR A 2 4.14 13.60 27.44
N ARG A 3 3.38 12.86 26.62
CA ARG A 3 2.81 11.56 27.00
C ARG A 3 3.26 10.48 26.01
N THR A 4 3.28 9.25 26.44
CA THR A 4 3.40 8.12 25.52
C THR A 4 2.16 8.06 24.62
N LEU A 5 2.33 7.57 23.39
CA LEU A 5 1.26 7.43 22.42
C LEU A 5 1.34 6.03 21.82
N HIS A 6 0.27 5.28 21.87
CA HIS A 6 0.15 4.00 21.19
C HIS A 6 -0.69 4.16 19.91
N MET A 7 -0.21 3.64 18.80
CA MET A 7 -0.94 3.57 17.53
C MET A 7 -1.20 2.10 17.21
N GLY A 8 -2.47 1.72 17.22
CA GLY A 8 -2.94 0.40 16.81
C GLY A 8 -3.53 0.40 15.40
N PRO A 9 -3.87 -0.78 14.86
CA PRO A 9 -4.39 -0.91 13.49
C PRO A 9 -5.73 -0.22 13.30
N ALA A 10 -6.00 0.18 12.07
CA ALA A 10 -7.34 0.60 11.67
C ALA A 10 -8.31 -0.58 11.67
N PRO A 11 -9.62 -0.38 11.91
CA PRO A 11 -10.64 -1.41 11.72
C PRO A 11 -10.60 -2.03 10.31
N CYS A 12 -10.45 -1.19 9.30
CA CYS A 12 -10.15 -1.57 7.92
C CYS A 12 -9.11 -0.59 7.38
N ALA A 13 -7.97 -1.06 6.94
CA ALA A 13 -6.91 -0.18 6.46
C ALA A 13 -7.15 0.30 5.03
N LEU A 14 -6.52 1.42 4.66
CA LEU A 14 -6.34 1.80 3.27
C LEU A 14 -4.89 1.56 2.87
N ASP A 15 -4.71 0.85 1.76
CA ASP A 15 -3.44 0.61 1.09
C ASP A 15 -3.47 1.31 -0.28
N LEU A 16 -2.34 1.46 -0.91
CA LEU A 16 -2.22 2.20 -2.17
C LEU A 16 -1.23 1.51 -3.11
N GLY A 17 -1.61 1.31 -4.37
CA GLY A 17 -0.66 1.08 -5.45
C GLY A 17 0.03 2.39 -5.82
N ASP A 18 1.34 2.41 -5.98
CA ASP A 18 2.07 3.66 -6.27
C ASP A 18 2.01 4.08 -7.74
N GLY A 19 1.86 3.14 -8.66
CA GLY A 19 1.86 3.34 -10.09
C GLY A 19 3.04 2.69 -10.83
N SER A 20 3.96 2.05 -10.11
CA SER A 20 5.16 1.42 -10.68
C SER A 20 4.87 0.33 -11.72
N GLU A 21 3.69 -0.25 -11.71
CA GLU A 21 3.27 -1.23 -12.72
C GLU A 21 3.24 -0.65 -14.13
N ARG A 22 2.91 0.63 -14.27
CA ARG A 22 2.59 1.22 -15.57
C ARG A 22 3.29 2.53 -15.86
N ALA A 23 3.79 3.16 -14.81
CA ALA A 23 4.45 4.44 -14.85
C ALA A 23 5.74 4.38 -13.99
N GLU A 24 6.43 5.50 -13.89
CA GLU A 24 7.54 5.63 -12.96
C GLU A 24 7.05 5.57 -11.51
N TYR A 25 7.88 5.00 -10.63
CA TYR A 25 7.63 5.01 -9.19
C TYR A 25 7.40 6.43 -8.68
N VAL A 26 6.33 6.62 -7.95
CA VAL A 26 6.03 7.89 -7.29
C VAL A 26 6.54 7.84 -5.86
N ASN A 27 7.54 8.67 -5.54
CA ASN A 27 8.16 8.66 -4.21
C ASN A 27 7.17 9.05 -3.10
N GLN A 28 7.42 8.52 -1.90
CA GLN A 28 6.49 8.66 -0.78
C GLN A 28 6.45 10.07 -0.18
N ASP A 29 7.49 10.88 -0.34
CA ASP A 29 7.45 12.31 0.01
C ASP A 29 6.38 13.05 -0.77
N TYR A 30 6.29 12.81 -2.09
CA TYR A 30 5.29 13.42 -2.95
C TYR A 30 3.87 12.94 -2.61
N ILE A 31 3.70 11.62 -2.43
CA ILE A 31 2.39 11.03 -2.05
C ILE A 31 1.94 11.57 -0.70
N LEU A 32 2.81 11.58 0.29
CA LEU A 32 2.53 12.12 1.62
C LEU A 32 2.18 13.62 1.56
N HIS A 33 2.94 14.39 0.78
CA HIS A 33 2.64 15.81 0.58
C HIS A 33 1.26 16.03 -0.05
N THR A 34 0.92 15.25 -1.05
CA THR A 34 -0.34 15.36 -1.80
C THR A 34 -1.56 14.92 -0.99
N LEU A 35 -1.45 13.79 -0.31
CA LEU A 35 -2.57 13.19 0.43
C LEU A 35 -2.65 13.65 1.89
N GLY A 36 -1.54 14.08 2.47
CA GLY A 36 -1.48 14.60 3.85
C GLY A 36 -1.34 13.54 4.92
N ARG A 37 -1.36 12.24 4.59
CA ARG A 37 -1.12 11.14 5.53
C ARG A 37 -0.63 9.88 4.81
N PRO A 38 0.13 9.01 5.52
CA PRO A 38 0.56 7.73 4.96
C PRO A 38 -0.61 6.74 4.87
N HIS A 39 -0.50 5.78 3.96
CA HIS A 39 -1.29 4.56 3.93
C HIS A 39 -0.72 3.52 4.90
N ARG A 40 -1.48 2.45 5.19
CA ARG A 40 -0.92 1.33 5.95
C ARG A 40 0.19 0.65 5.14
N ALA A 41 -0.06 0.36 3.87
CA ALA A 41 0.89 -0.28 2.97
C ALA A 41 0.87 0.35 1.59
N VAL A 42 2.00 0.21 0.88
CA VAL A 42 2.12 0.58 -0.53
C VAL A 42 2.47 -0.66 -1.34
N ASN A 43 1.68 -0.90 -2.39
CA ASN A 43 1.86 -2.02 -3.31
C ASN A 43 2.77 -1.59 -4.46
N ILE A 44 3.85 -2.35 -4.64
CA ILE A 44 4.76 -2.27 -5.79
C ILE A 44 4.76 -3.61 -6.51
N MET A 45 4.97 -3.59 -7.83
CA MET A 45 4.85 -4.77 -8.67
C MET A 45 6.12 -5.04 -9.47
N TYR A 46 6.58 -6.29 -9.43
CA TYR A 46 7.80 -6.74 -10.09
C TYR A 46 7.65 -8.14 -10.68
N THR A 47 8.50 -8.44 -11.68
CA THR A 47 8.66 -9.79 -12.24
C THR A 47 10.00 -10.37 -11.86
N TYR A 48 10.10 -11.69 -11.73
CA TYR A 48 11.36 -12.37 -11.46
C TYR A 48 11.45 -13.70 -12.24
N TYR A 49 12.15 -13.67 -13.36
CA TYR A 49 12.45 -14.81 -14.24
C TYR A 49 13.96 -14.88 -14.51
N PRO A 50 14.78 -15.20 -13.49
CA PRO A 50 16.26 -15.07 -13.59
C PRO A 50 16.89 -15.97 -14.63
N HIS A 51 16.28 -17.11 -14.94
CA HIS A 51 16.79 -18.04 -15.96
C HIS A 51 16.25 -17.76 -17.36
N ASP A 52 15.27 -16.87 -17.48
CA ASP A 52 14.65 -16.49 -18.74
C ASP A 52 14.05 -15.07 -18.62
N SER A 53 14.91 -14.10 -18.40
CA SER A 53 14.51 -12.69 -18.18
C SER A 53 13.75 -12.06 -19.35
N GLU A 54 13.88 -12.63 -20.54
CA GLU A 54 13.12 -12.18 -21.71
C GLU A 54 11.71 -12.80 -21.80
N TRP A 55 11.37 -13.76 -20.93
CA TRP A 55 10.08 -14.45 -20.98
C TRP A 55 8.87 -13.50 -20.90
N PRO A 56 8.81 -12.54 -19.97
CA PRO A 56 7.69 -11.60 -19.89
C PRO A 56 7.49 -10.82 -21.18
N ALA A 57 8.55 -10.28 -21.76
CA ALA A 57 8.47 -9.54 -23.02
C ALA A 57 8.08 -10.41 -24.22
N ARG A 58 8.65 -11.63 -24.32
CA ARG A 58 8.32 -12.56 -25.43
C ARG A 58 6.86 -12.99 -25.39
N ILE A 59 6.29 -13.23 -24.22
CA ILE A 59 4.90 -13.67 -24.10
C ILE A 59 3.94 -12.52 -24.44
N SER A 60 4.26 -11.31 -24.02
CA SER A 60 3.49 -10.11 -24.38
C SER A 60 3.46 -9.89 -25.88
N GLU A 61 4.62 -9.94 -26.54
CA GLU A 61 4.71 -9.81 -28.00
C GLU A 61 3.96 -10.93 -28.74
N ALA A 62 4.04 -12.17 -28.26
CA ALA A 62 3.37 -13.31 -28.92
C ALA A 62 1.83 -13.24 -28.84
N TRP A 63 1.27 -12.45 -27.92
CA TRP A 63 -0.16 -12.38 -27.68
C TRP A 63 -0.80 -11.06 -28.11
N LYS A 64 -0.02 -10.04 -28.45
CA LYS A 64 -0.50 -8.69 -28.75
C LYS A 64 -1.55 -8.59 -29.86
N ASP A 65 -1.47 -9.46 -30.86
CA ASP A 65 -2.36 -9.47 -32.02
C ASP A 65 -3.44 -10.56 -31.94
N ARG A 66 -3.55 -11.26 -30.84
CA ARG A 66 -4.56 -12.30 -30.68
C ARG A 66 -5.79 -11.72 -30.00
N ASP A 67 -6.97 -11.99 -30.60
CA ASP A 67 -8.27 -11.71 -29.98
C ASP A 67 -8.53 -12.66 -28.81
N VAL A 68 -7.59 -12.75 -27.91
CA VAL A 68 -7.79 -13.26 -26.57
C VAL A 68 -8.05 -12.05 -25.73
N SER A 69 -8.99 -12.16 -24.84
CA SER A 69 -9.50 -11.06 -24.03
C SER A 69 -8.43 -10.26 -23.29
N PHE A 70 -7.14 -10.60 -23.38
CA PHE A 70 -6.05 -9.86 -22.72
C PHE A 70 -4.69 -10.21 -23.33
N ALA A 71 -4.24 -9.44 -24.31
CA ALA A 71 -2.82 -9.34 -24.65
C ALA A 71 -2.22 -8.22 -23.79
N TRP A 72 -1.84 -8.55 -22.58
CA TRP A 72 -1.31 -7.56 -21.67
C TRP A 72 0.19 -7.50 -21.82
N ASP A 73 0.65 -6.33 -22.19
CA ASP A 73 2.04 -5.97 -22.08
C ASP A 73 2.24 -5.36 -20.69
N TYR A 74 2.74 -6.15 -19.75
CA TYR A 74 3.16 -5.68 -18.46
C TYR A 74 4.67 -5.69 -18.38
N PRO A 75 5.32 -4.59 -18.73
CA PRO A 75 6.70 -4.42 -18.38
C PRO A 75 6.80 -4.06 -16.91
N TYR A 76 6.59 -5.02 -16.01
CA TYR A 76 7.08 -4.87 -14.67
C TYR A 76 8.60 -4.79 -14.74
N ASP A 77 9.20 -3.91 -13.97
CA ASP A 77 10.63 -3.94 -13.79
C ASP A 77 11.04 -5.26 -13.14
N ASP A 78 12.20 -5.77 -13.52
CA ASP A 78 12.70 -7.02 -12.95
C ASP A 78 13.10 -6.84 -11.49
N TYR A 79 12.63 -7.76 -10.66
CA TYR A 79 13.16 -7.95 -9.33
C TYR A 79 14.51 -8.66 -9.44
N PHE A 80 15.60 -7.98 -9.10
CA PHE A 80 16.92 -8.59 -9.05
C PHE A 80 17.39 -8.71 -7.61
N PRO A 81 17.61 -9.94 -7.12
CA PRO A 81 18.15 -10.17 -5.80
C PRO A 81 19.66 -9.91 -5.73
N TYR A 82 20.16 -8.86 -6.35
CA TYR A 82 21.57 -8.50 -6.27
C TYR A 82 21.86 -7.67 -5.02
N GLY A 83 21.85 -8.36 -3.87
CA GLY A 83 22.43 -7.83 -2.64
C GLY A 83 21.77 -6.57 -2.11
N VAL A 84 20.46 -6.53 -1.93
CA VAL A 84 19.68 -5.43 -1.32
C VAL A 84 19.96 -4.03 -1.91
N ASN A 85 20.53 -3.96 -3.09
CA ASN A 85 20.74 -2.74 -3.84
C ASN A 85 19.99 -2.84 -5.17
N GLY A 86 19.41 -1.75 -5.61
CA GLY A 86 18.63 -1.68 -6.82
C GLY A 86 17.21 -1.21 -6.57
N GLN A 87 16.50 -0.97 -7.63
CA GLN A 87 15.23 -0.24 -7.64
C GLN A 87 14.16 -0.83 -6.72
N PRO A 88 13.88 -2.14 -6.68
CA PRO A 88 12.86 -2.67 -5.78
C PRO A 88 13.16 -2.34 -4.32
N PHE A 89 14.39 -2.53 -3.91
CA PHE A 89 14.80 -2.34 -2.51
C PHE A 89 14.85 -0.87 -2.12
N GLU A 90 15.21 0.03 -3.03
CA GLU A 90 15.17 1.48 -2.78
C GLU A 90 13.75 1.98 -2.61
N GLN A 91 12.81 1.48 -3.41
CA GLN A 91 11.38 1.76 -3.25
C GLN A 91 10.84 1.20 -1.93
N MET A 92 11.20 -0.03 -1.57
CA MET A 92 10.84 -0.63 -0.28
C MET A 92 11.37 0.20 0.91
N ARG A 93 12.62 0.71 0.80
CA ARG A 93 13.18 1.61 1.82
C ARG A 93 12.42 2.91 1.91
N ASP A 94 12.05 3.49 0.77
CA ASP A 94 11.25 4.72 0.73
C ASP A 94 9.89 4.54 1.39
N ILE A 95 9.20 3.45 1.10
CA ILE A 95 7.92 3.10 1.73
C ILE A 95 8.09 2.97 3.25
N ARG A 96 9.07 2.20 3.70
CA ARG A 96 9.27 1.89 5.12
C ARG A 96 9.67 3.10 5.96
N ARG A 97 10.58 3.98 5.47
CA ARG A 97 10.98 5.18 6.22
C ARG A 97 9.85 6.19 6.39
N HIS A 98 8.82 6.14 5.52
CA HIS A 98 7.60 6.94 5.63
C HIS A 98 6.51 6.26 6.50
N GLY A 99 6.88 5.25 7.28
CA GLY A 99 5.97 4.62 8.23
C GLY A 99 4.91 3.73 7.60
N GLN A 100 5.18 3.18 6.43
CA GLN A 100 4.27 2.31 5.69
C GLN A 100 4.86 0.91 5.55
N ASP A 101 4.00 -0.09 5.39
CA ASP A 101 4.43 -1.44 5.07
C ASP A 101 4.60 -1.62 3.57
N VAL A 102 5.47 -2.54 3.17
CA VAL A 102 5.59 -2.97 1.79
C VAL A 102 4.55 -4.05 1.50
N LEU A 103 3.79 -3.89 0.41
CA LEU A 103 3.09 -4.96 -0.25
C LEU A 103 3.81 -5.19 -1.58
N LEU A 104 4.52 -6.31 -1.69
CA LEU A 104 5.21 -6.69 -2.92
C LEU A 104 4.33 -7.64 -3.72
N THR A 105 3.89 -7.22 -4.90
CA THR A 105 3.32 -8.13 -5.89
C THR A 105 4.46 -8.65 -6.76
N LEU A 106 4.70 -9.96 -6.70
CA LEU A 106 5.81 -10.59 -7.41
C LEU A 106 5.30 -11.67 -8.35
N THR A 107 5.41 -11.43 -9.65
CA THR A 107 5.21 -12.43 -10.69
C THR A 107 6.52 -13.18 -10.88
N ILE A 108 6.58 -14.41 -10.35
CA ILE A 108 7.82 -15.15 -10.17
C ILE A 108 7.78 -16.50 -10.89
N ASP A 109 8.92 -16.90 -11.44
CA ASP A 109 9.08 -18.18 -12.16
C ASP A 109 8.86 -19.37 -11.20
N CYS A 110 7.87 -20.21 -11.51
CA CYS A 110 7.57 -21.40 -10.72
C CYS A 110 8.65 -22.49 -10.82
N GLY A 111 9.58 -22.38 -11.77
CA GLY A 111 10.71 -23.29 -11.95
C GLY A 111 11.90 -23.07 -11.01
N LEU A 112 11.86 -22.03 -10.16
CA LEU A 112 12.97 -21.75 -9.24
C LEU A 112 13.16 -22.86 -8.19
N SER A 113 14.42 -23.08 -7.83
CA SER A 113 14.81 -24.01 -6.76
C SER A 113 14.46 -23.45 -5.37
N ASP A 114 14.43 -24.32 -4.36
CA ASP A 114 14.24 -23.93 -2.97
C ASP A 114 15.35 -23.00 -2.46
N GLU A 115 16.56 -23.15 -2.97
CA GLU A 115 17.70 -22.31 -2.60
C GLU A 115 17.51 -20.88 -3.10
N GLU A 116 17.08 -20.69 -4.36
CA GLU A 116 16.78 -19.40 -4.93
C GLU A 116 15.59 -18.73 -4.23
N LEU A 117 14.56 -19.49 -3.88
CA LEU A 117 13.42 -18.98 -3.14
C LEU A 117 13.79 -18.57 -1.70
N ARG A 118 14.71 -19.31 -1.03
CA ARG A 118 15.26 -18.90 0.27
C ARG A 118 16.06 -17.62 0.17
N GLU A 119 16.81 -17.43 -0.92
CA GLU A 119 17.55 -16.21 -1.15
C GLU A 119 16.61 -15.00 -1.30
N VAL A 120 15.55 -15.14 -2.09
CA VAL A 120 14.50 -14.12 -2.18
C VAL A 120 13.91 -13.81 -0.79
N ALA A 121 13.56 -14.84 -0.01
CA ALA A 121 13.02 -14.67 1.34
C ALA A 121 13.98 -13.91 2.27
N LEU A 122 15.28 -14.27 2.25
CA LEU A 122 16.31 -13.59 3.04
C LEU A 122 16.46 -12.11 2.69
N GLN A 123 16.29 -11.76 1.43
CA GLN A 123 16.39 -10.37 0.98
C GLN A 123 15.18 -9.53 1.36
N LEU A 124 14.01 -10.14 1.49
CA LEU A 124 12.79 -9.47 1.96
C LEU A 124 12.78 -9.30 3.48
N ARG A 125 13.46 -10.16 4.22
CA ARG A 125 13.48 -10.19 5.68
C ARG A 125 13.84 -8.84 6.33
N PRO A 126 14.82 -8.04 5.86
CA PRO A 126 15.18 -6.77 6.49
C PRO A 126 14.12 -5.67 6.42
N PHE A 127 13.09 -5.80 5.58
CA PHE A 127 12.08 -4.76 5.40
C PHE A 127 10.98 -4.75 6.48
N GLY A 128 11.18 -5.47 7.58
CA GLY A 128 10.24 -5.48 8.69
C GLY A 128 8.92 -6.13 8.32
N ARG A 129 7.83 -5.62 8.85
CA ARG A 129 6.49 -6.09 8.52
C ARG A 129 6.20 -5.80 7.05
N MET A 130 5.93 -6.85 6.28
CA MET A 130 5.55 -6.73 4.88
C MET A 130 4.62 -7.87 4.44
N MET A 131 4.06 -7.70 3.27
CA MET A 131 3.22 -8.69 2.59
C MET A 131 3.80 -8.99 1.21
N ILE A 132 3.63 -10.23 0.76
CA ILE A 132 3.96 -10.64 -0.61
C ILE A 132 2.75 -11.29 -1.27
N ARG A 133 2.39 -10.80 -2.44
CA ARG A 133 1.36 -11.34 -3.31
C ARG A 133 2.03 -12.10 -4.45
N ILE A 134 2.03 -13.42 -4.37
CA ILE A 134 2.77 -14.31 -5.26
C ILE A 134 1.88 -14.69 -6.45
N ASN A 135 2.36 -14.44 -7.67
CA ASN A 135 1.67 -14.86 -8.91
C ASN A 135 0.16 -14.58 -8.85
N HIS A 136 -0.17 -13.32 -8.65
CA HIS A 136 -1.55 -12.87 -8.47
C HIS A 136 -2.46 -13.17 -9.66
N GLU A 137 -3.75 -13.18 -9.43
CA GLU A 137 -4.79 -13.49 -10.43
C GLU A 137 -4.53 -14.84 -11.14
N CYS A 138 -4.00 -15.82 -10.41
CA CYS A 138 -3.56 -17.08 -10.96
C CYS A 138 -4.67 -17.94 -11.54
N CYS A 139 -5.95 -17.65 -11.26
CA CYS A 139 -7.10 -18.27 -11.94
C CYS A 139 -7.31 -17.75 -13.37
N GLY A 140 -6.64 -16.68 -13.73
CA GLY A 140 -6.71 -16.07 -15.06
C GLY A 140 -5.91 -16.83 -16.11
N THR A 141 -5.83 -16.22 -17.28
CA THR A 141 -5.05 -16.74 -18.41
C THR A 141 -4.12 -15.69 -19.01
N TRP A 142 -4.01 -14.54 -18.36
CA TRP A 142 -3.36 -13.35 -18.93
C TRP A 142 -1.93 -13.13 -18.46
N PHE A 143 -1.56 -13.55 -17.26
CA PHE A 143 -0.20 -13.35 -16.74
C PHE A 143 0.80 -14.38 -17.27
N GLN A 144 2.08 -14.04 -17.16
CA GLN A 144 3.22 -14.79 -17.65
C GLN A 144 3.25 -16.23 -17.07
N HIS A 145 2.99 -16.36 -15.77
CA HIS A 145 2.95 -17.65 -15.10
C HIS A 145 1.82 -18.55 -15.63
N ASN A 146 0.64 -18.01 -15.96
CA ASN A 146 -0.46 -18.76 -16.55
C ASN A 146 -0.18 -19.24 -17.99
N LYS A 147 0.76 -18.60 -18.69
CA LYS A 147 1.17 -18.99 -20.05
C LYS A 147 2.23 -20.10 -20.05
N ARG A 148 2.98 -20.21 -18.96
CA ARG A 148 4.11 -21.14 -18.84
C ARG A 148 3.77 -22.39 -18.05
N TYR A 149 2.90 -22.29 -17.07
CA TYR A 149 2.59 -23.34 -16.10
C TYR A 149 1.08 -23.63 -16.06
N THR A 150 0.74 -24.85 -15.71
CA THR A 150 -0.63 -25.25 -15.39
C THR A 150 -1.08 -24.66 -14.04
N TYR A 151 -2.37 -24.59 -13.81
CA TYR A 151 -2.90 -24.14 -12.51
C TYR A 151 -2.39 -24.99 -11.33
N ALA A 152 -2.24 -26.29 -11.52
CA ALA A 152 -1.71 -27.19 -10.50
C ALA A 152 -0.24 -26.90 -10.18
N GLU A 153 0.59 -26.59 -11.17
CA GLU A 153 1.99 -26.20 -10.96
C GLU A 153 2.11 -24.86 -10.25
N VAL A 154 1.28 -23.86 -10.63
CA VAL A 154 1.24 -22.55 -9.96
C VAL A 154 0.78 -22.71 -8.51
N GLY A 155 -0.23 -23.55 -8.24
CA GLY A 155 -0.70 -23.83 -6.88
C GLY A 155 0.35 -24.50 -6.02
N ALA A 156 0.99 -25.57 -6.52
CA ALA A 156 2.07 -26.25 -5.81
C ALA A 156 3.27 -25.33 -5.54
N PHE A 157 3.59 -24.44 -6.48
CA PHE A 157 4.64 -23.45 -6.30
C PHE A 157 4.29 -22.47 -5.17
N PHE A 158 3.05 -21.94 -5.16
CA PHE A 158 2.61 -21.03 -4.09
C PHE A 158 2.76 -21.69 -2.70
N GLU A 159 2.27 -22.91 -2.53
CA GLU A 159 2.36 -23.65 -1.27
C GLU A 159 3.82 -23.83 -0.83
N ARG A 160 4.70 -24.21 -1.76
CA ARG A 160 6.14 -24.38 -1.53
C ARG A 160 6.81 -23.08 -1.10
N PHE A 161 6.59 -21.99 -1.84
CA PHE A 161 7.23 -20.71 -1.54
C PHE A 161 6.68 -20.08 -0.26
N ALA A 162 5.37 -20.19 0.00
CA ALA A 162 4.78 -19.77 1.26
C ALA A 162 5.40 -20.50 2.47
N GLY A 163 5.67 -21.79 2.34
CA GLY A 163 6.39 -22.57 3.36
C GLY A 163 7.81 -22.06 3.61
N ILE A 164 8.57 -21.80 2.55
CA ILE A 164 9.94 -21.26 2.62
C ILE A 164 9.95 -19.87 3.26
N LEU A 165 9.03 -18.99 2.87
CA LEU A 165 8.89 -17.66 3.50
C LEU A 165 8.61 -17.77 4.99
N LYS A 166 7.70 -18.63 5.40
CA LYS A 166 7.36 -18.81 6.81
C LYS A 166 8.54 -19.30 7.66
N GLU A 167 9.42 -20.11 7.08
CA GLU A 167 10.63 -20.60 7.76
C GLU A 167 11.75 -19.56 7.77
N THR A 168 11.95 -18.85 6.66
CA THR A 168 13.12 -18.00 6.41
C THR A 168 12.88 -16.54 6.75
N ALA A 169 11.69 -16.01 6.47
CA ALA A 169 11.29 -14.62 6.68
C ALA A 169 9.89 -14.52 7.30
N PRO A 170 9.71 -14.91 8.59
CA PRO A 170 8.41 -14.97 9.25
C PRO A 170 7.70 -13.62 9.41
N ASN A 171 8.40 -12.50 9.14
CA ASN A 171 7.85 -11.16 9.06
C ASN A 171 7.14 -10.87 7.73
N VAL A 172 7.32 -11.72 6.71
CA VAL A 172 6.70 -11.57 5.39
C VAL A 172 5.46 -12.44 5.33
N ARG A 173 4.29 -11.82 5.28
CA ARG A 173 3.00 -12.52 5.17
C ARG A 173 2.62 -12.74 3.72
N THR A 174 2.17 -13.93 3.41
CA THR A 174 1.77 -14.33 2.06
C THR A 174 0.32 -14.00 1.78
N ILE A 175 0.05 -13.46 0.59
CA ILE A 175 -1.29 -13.19 0.07
C ILE A 175 -1.56 -14.15 -1.09
N PHE A 176 -2.63 -14.93 -0.97
CA PHE A 176 -3.16 -15.69 -2.10
C PHE A 176 -4.25 -14.87 -2.80
N CYS A 177 -4.00 -14.52 -4.06
CA CYS A 177 -4.93 -13.83 -4.93
C CYS A 177 -5.24 -14.71 -6.14
N GLY A 178 -6.35 -15.46 -6.09
CA GLY A 178 -6.79 -16.33 -7.17
C GLY A 178 -7.31 -15.56 -8.39
N GLY A 179 -7.59 -14.27 -8.25
CA GLY A 179 -8.25 -13.43 -9.23
C GLY A 179 -9.67 -13.10 -8.84
N PHE A 180 -10.58 -13.12 -9.79
CA PHE A 180 -11.98 -12.86 -9.49
C PHE A 180 -12.55 -13.91 -8.56
N ALA A 181 -13.31 -13.46 -7.58
CA ALA A 181 -14.13 -14.32 -6.75
C ALA A 181 -15.05 -15.15 -7.64
N GLN A 182 -14.60 -16.31 -8.02
CA GLN A 182 -15.37 -17.20 -8.87
C GLN A 182 -16.40 -17.92 -8.01
N ALA A 183 -17.46 -17.18 -7.66
CA ALA A 183 -18.65 -17.76 -7.08
C ALA A 183 -19.31 -18.78 -8.00
N ASP A 184 -18.85 -18.92 -9.23
CA ASP A 184 -19.50 -19.63 -10.32
C ASP A 184 -18.82 -20.96 -10.71
N GLY A 185 -17.97 -21.52 -9.79
CA GLY A 185 -17.58 -22.91 -9.84
C GLY A 185 -16.75 -23.34 -11.04
N ARG A 186 -15.56 -22.77 -11.22
CA ARG A 186 -14.52 -23.41 -12.04
C ARG A 186 -13.82 -24.48 -11.18
N MET A 187 -14.42 -25.65 -11.07
CA MET A 187 -14.00 -26.75 -10.21
C MET A 187 -12.51 -27.11 -10.37
N GLU A 188 -12.01 -27.15 -11.60
CA GLU A 188 -10.60 -27.48 -11.87
C GLU A 188 -9.62 -26.48 -11.23
N GLN A 189 -9.96 -25.19 -11.22
CA GLN A 189 -9.13 -24.17 -10.61
C GLN A 189 -9.21 -24.21 -9.09
N GLU A 190 -10.40 -24.45 -8.53
CA GLU A 190 -10.55 -24.59 -7.08
C GLU A 190 -9.76 -25.79 -6.54
N ASP A 191 -9.76 -26.93 -7.25
CA ASP A 191 -8.98 -28.09 -6.85
C ASP A 191 -7.46 -27.83 -6.95
N ALA A 192 -7.01 -27.13 -7.98
CA ALA A 192 -5.61 -26.75 -8.15
C ALA A 192 -5.10 -25.79 -7.05
N PHE A 193 -5.97 -24.91 -6.54
CA PHE A 193 -5.59 -23.87 -5.58
C PHE A 193 -6.08 -24.13 -4.15
N ARG A 194 -6.69 -25.25 -3.87
CA ARG A 194 -7.20 -25.59 -2.52
C ARG A 194 -6.12 -25.45 -1.44
N GLY A 195 -4.92 -25.96 -1.69
CA GLY A 195 -3.79 -25.87 -0.77
C GLY A 195 -3.31 -24.43 -0.55
N CYS A 196 -3.41 -23.58 -1.58
CA CYS A 196 -3.03 -22.16 -1.48
C CYS A 196 -3.89 -21.41 -0.46
N TYR A 197 -5.21 -21.66 -0.41
CA TYR A 197 -6.08 -21.05 0.60
C TYR A 197 -5.67 -21.43 2.02
N ALA A 198 -5.21 -22.66 2.22
CA ALA A 198 -4.73 -23.11 3.52
C ALA A 198 -3.32 -22.58 3.86
N ALA A 199 -2.41 -22.49 2.88
CA ALA A 199 -1.02 -22.06 3.07
C ALA A 199 -0.87 -20.55 3.29
N ALA A 200 -1.67 -19.72 2.61
CA ALA A 200 -1.60 -18.26 2.69
C ALA A 200 -1.93 -17.71 4.09
N ASP A 201 -1.36 -16.57 4.43
CA ASP A 201 -1.70 -15.82 5.65
C ASP A 201 -2.95 -14.96 5.44
N LEU A 202 -3.12 -14.43 4.22
CA LEU A 202 -4.25 -13.57 3.83
C LEU A 202 -4.79 -14.01 2.46
N TRP A 203 -6.06 -13.74 2.23
CA TRP A 203 -6.67 -13.87 0.91
C TRP A 203 -6.91 -12.51 0.29
N SER A 204 -6.85 -12.44 -1.05
CA SER A 204 -7.13 -11.22 -1.79
C SER A 204 -8.02 -11.49 -2.98
N ILE A 205 -8.78 -10.45 -3.33
CA ILE A 205 -9.54 -10.35 -4.56
C ILE A 205 -9.21 -9.01 -5.20
N ASP A 206 -8.84 -9.04 -6.46
CA ASP A 206 -8.74 -7.83 -7.27
C ASP A 206 -10.09 -7.56 -7.91
N SER A 207 -10.55 -6.32 -7.88
CA SER A 207 -11.88 -5.99 -8.38
C SER A 207 -11.96 -4.59 -8.95
N TYR A 208 -12.41 -4.54 -10.18
CA TYR A 208 -12.70 -3.32 -10.91
C TYR A 208 -14.20 -3.33 -11.30
N PRO A 209 -15.07 -2.66 -10.53
CA PRO A 209 -16.50 -2.59 -10.84
C PRO A 209 -16.80 -2.09 -12.24
N ALA A 210 -16.05 -1.11 -12.72
CA ALA A 210 -16.05 -0.75 -14.13
C ALA A 210 -14.63 -0.80 -14.67
N LEU A 211 -14.49 -1.37 -15.84
CA LEU A 211 -13.22 -1.53 -16.53
C LEU A 211 -13.47 -1.62 -18.03
N HIS A 212 -12.68 -0.95 -18.87
CA HIS A 212 -12.66 -1.21 -20.30
C HIS A 212 -11.71 -2.36 -20.60
N TYR A 213 -12.05 -3.15 -21.58
CA TYR A 213 -11.21 -4.23 -22.08
C TYR A 213 -10.39 -3.71 -23.27
N GLY A 214 -9.15 -4.10 -23.37
CA GLY A 214 -8.19 -3.57 -24.35
C GLY A 214 -7.20 -2.59 -23.71
N TRP A 215 -7.43 -2.29 -22.46
CA TRP A 215 -6.48 -1.61 -21.62
C TRP A 215 -5.10 -2.31 -21.67
N PRO A 216 -3.96 -1.60 -21.78
CA PRO A 216 -3.80 -0.16 -21.56
C PRO A 216 -3.96 0.72 -22.80
N TYR A 217 -4.27 0.17 -23.95
CA TYR A 217 -4.13 0.85 -25.23
C TYR A 217 -5.43 1.46 -25.76
N ASP A 218 -6.58 0.97 -25.27
CA ASP A 218 -7.87 1.44 -25.69
C ASP A 218 -8.47 2.39 -24.67
N VAL A 219 -8.73 3.61 -25.08
CA VAL A 219 -9.63 4.49 -24.34
C VAL A 219 -11.05 3.98 -24.54
N ALA A 220 -11.82 3.87 -23.47
CA ALA A 220 -13.23 3.51 -23.57
C ALA A 220 -13.99 4.57 -24.38
N GLU A 221 -14.34 4.25 -25.60
CA GLU A 221 -15.16 5.14 -26.41
C GLU A 221 -16.63 4.99 -26.01
N PRO A 222 -17.35 6.10 -25.77
CA PRO A 222 -18.79 6.05 -25.52
C PRO A 222 -19.51 5.33 -26.66
N GLY A 223 -20.13 4.17 -26.35
CA GLY A 223 -20.96 3.40 -27.26
C GLY A 223 -20.24 2.38 -28.16
N GLY A 224 -18.92 2.20 -28.06
CA GLY A 224 -18.18 1.29 -28.96
C GLY A 224 -17.19 0.35 -28.30
N GLY A 225 -16.82 0.59 -27.05
CA GLY A 225 -15.77 -0.15 -26.38
C GLY A 225 -16.27 -1.43 -25.70
N ARG A 226 -15.36 -2.40 -25.56
CA ARG A 226 -15.58 -3.56 -24.67
C ARG A 226 -15.37 -3.09 -23.23
N TYR A 227 -16.42 -2.87 -22.49
CA TYR A 227 -16.33 -2.51 -21.08
C TYR A 227 -17.32 -3.29 -20.24
N LYS A 228 -17.08 -3.36 -18.94
CA LYS A 228 -18.03 -3.79 -17.92
C LYS A 228 -18.34 -2.64 -16.96
N ALA A 229 -19.52 -2.66 -16.39
CA ALA A 229 -19.91 -1.79 -15.29
C ALA A 229 -20.83 -2.58 -14.35
N ASP A 230 -20.31 -2.98 -13.23
CA ASP A 230 -21.04 -3.79 -12.24
C ASP A 230 -21.60 -2.90 -11.12
N PRO A 231 -22.83 -3.12 -10.66
CA PRO A 231 -23.34 -2.42 -9.49
C PRO A 231 -22.49 -2.71 -8.24
N ILE A 232 -22.15 -1.70 -7.48
CA ILE A 232 -21.28 -1.82 -6.29
C ILE A 232 -21.81 -2.84 -5.26
N GLY A 233 -23.13 -2.95 -5.09
CA GLY A 233 -23.72 -3.95 -4.21
C GLY A 233 -23.48 -5.40 -4.66
N GLU A 234 -23.47 -5.65 -5.97
CA GLU A 234 -23.15 -6.97 -6.52
C GLU A 234 -21.67 -7.31 -6.34
N VAL A 235 -20.79 -6.29 -6.43
CA VAL A 235 -19.36 -6.46 -6.18
C VAL A 235 -19.14 -6.85 -4.71
N GLU A 236 -19.77 -6.15 -3.79
CA GLU A 236 -19.69 -6.48 -2.35
C GLU A 236 -20.20 -7.90 -2.06
N ASP A 237 -21.34 -8.29 -2.64
CA ASP A 237 -21.88 -9.65 -2.51
C ASP A 237 -20.93 -10.72 -3.05
N ARG A 238 -20.17 -10.43 -4.11
CA ARG A 238 -19.11 -11.31 -4.63
C ARG A 238 -18.02 -11.55 -3.59
N PHE A 239 -17.56 -10.50 -2.93
CA PHE A 239 -16.54 -10.61 -1.86
C PHE A 239 -17.03 -11.50 -0.73
N VAL A 240 -18.27 -11.32 -0.29
CA VAL A 240 -18.88 -12.14 0.77
C VAL A 240 -18.95 -13.62 0.36
N ARG A 241 -19.36 -13.91 -0.86
CA ARG A 241 -19.40 -15.29 -1.37
C ARG A 241 -18.00 -15.88 -1.49
N ALA A 242 -17.05 -15.11 -1.99
CA ALA A 242 -15.67 -15.54 -2.13
C ALA A 242 -15.00 -15.83 -0.78
N HIS A 243 -15.19 -14.98 0.21
CA HIS A 243 -14.68 -15.23 1.55
C HIS A 243 -15.26 -16.52 2.13
N ARG A 244 -16.58 -16.71 2.04
CA ARG A 244 -17.23 -17.93 2.49
C ARG A 244 -16.64 -19.17 1.79
N ARG A 245 -16.44 -19.09 0.48
CA ARG A 245 -15.85 -20.21 -0.27
C ARG A 245 -14.40 -20.47 0.12
N ALA A 246 -13.61 -19.43 0.33
CA ALA A 246 -12.24 -19.56 0.80
C ALA A 246 -12.18 -20.23 2.18
N VAL A 247 -13.08 -19.90 3.10
CA VAL A 247 -13.20 -20.57 4.41
C VAL A 247 -13.52 -22.06 4.25
N GLU A 248 -14.43 -22.44 3.35
CA GLU A 248 -14.75 -23.83 3.05
C GLU A 248 -13.52 -24.60 2.50
N LEU A 249 -12.77 -23.96 1.60
CA LEU A 249 -11.58 -24.59 0.98
C LEU A 249 -10.41 -24.72 1.96
N ALA A 250 -10.18 -23.71 2.79
CA ALA A 250 -9.10 -23.69 3.77
C ALA A 250 -9.42 -24.48 5.05
N GLY A 251 -10.70 -24.66 5.37
CA GLY A 251 -11.14 -25.25 6.64
C GLY A 251 -10.98 -24.33 7.85
N CYS A 252 -10.63 -23.06 7.66
CA CYS A 252 -10.49 -22.05 8.71
C CYS A 252 -10.76 -20.66 8.15
N GLU A 253 -11.09 -19.69 9.02
CA GLU A 253 -11.24 -18.29 8.65
C GLU A 253 -9.89 -17.58 8.64
N LYS A 254 -9.66 -16.74 7.62
CA LYS A 254 -8.48 -15.87 7.51
C LYS A 254 -8.91 -14.48 7.05
N PRO A 255 -8.08 -13.46 7.31
CA PRO A 255 -8.32 -12.11 6.80
C PRO A 255 -8.33 -12.08 5.27
N MET A 256 -9.23 -11.27 4.73
CA MET A 256 -9.29 -10.97 3.31
C MET A 256 -9.07 -9.47 3.09
N ILE A 257 -8.37 -9.14 2.02
CA ILE A 257 -8.14 -7.77 1.57
C ILE A 257 -8.56 -7.65 0.11
N THR A 258 -8.69 -6.45 -0.41
CA THR A 258 -8.54 -6.26 -1.85
C THR A 258 -7.16 -5.66 -2.10
N ALA A 259 -6.32 -6.35 -2.88
CA ALA A 259 -4.99 -5.88 -3.21
C ALA A 259 -5.00 -4.92 -4.41
N GLU A 260 -6.07 -4.97 -5.20
CA GLU A 260 -6.35 -4.00 -6.26
C GLU A 260 -7.84 -3.71 -6.31
N PHE A 261 -8.18 -2.44 -6.13
CA PHE A 261 -9.55 -1.97 -6.26
C PHE A 261 -9.58 -0.57 -6.86
N ASN A 262 -10.29 -0.41 -7.96
CA ASN A 262 -10.68 0.88 -8.48
C ASN A 262 -11.84 0.72 -9.47
N THR A 263 -12.38 1.84 -9.91
CA THR A 263 -13.37 1.95 -10.98
C THR A 263 -12.78 2.81 -12.08
N ASP A 264 -12.83 2.34 -13.31
CA ASP A 264 -12.26 3.03 -14.44
C ASP A 264 -13.01 4.33 -14.77
N GLY A 265 -12.31 5.44 -14.65
CA GLY A 265 -12.85 6.77 -14.93
C GLY A 265 -13.10 7.05 -16.42
N ASP A 266 -12.48 6.28 -17.31
CA ASP A 266 -12.76 6.36 -18.75
C ASP A 266 -14.09 5.70 -19.11
N VAL A 267 -14.54 4.72 -18.32
CA VAL A 267 -15.85 4.07 -18.46
C VAL A 267 -16.96 4.87 -17.78
N THR A 268 -16.73 5.24 -16.53
CA THR A 268 -17.78 5.84 -15.68
C THR A 268 -17.83 7.36 -15.75
N GLY A 269 -16.74 7.98 -16.15
CA GLY A 269 -16.46 9.38 -15.92
C GLY A 269 -15.82 9.62 -14.54
N PRO A 270 -14.99 10.67 -14.43
CA PRO A 270 -14.11 10.85 -13.26
C PRO A 270 -14.85 11.12 -11.96
N TRP A 271 -16.04 11.68 -11.98
CA TRP A 271 -16.85 11.93 -10.78
C TRP A 271 -17.58 10.67 -10.30
N ALA A 272 -18.13 9.88 -11.23
CA ALA A 272 -18.77 8.61 -10.90
C ALA A 272 -17.75 7.56 -10.46
N GLN A 273 -16.52 7.62 -10.95
CA GLN A 273 -15.39 6.85 -10.44
C GLN A 273 -15.21 7.08 -8.93
N ALA A 274 -15.07 8.33 -8.53
CA ALA A 274 -14.90 8.70 -7.11
C ALA A 274 -16.08 8.24 -6.26
N GLU A 275 -17.31 8.46 -6.73
CA GLU A 275 -18.52 8.02 -6.03
C GLU A 275 -18.55 6.50 -5.81
N SER A 276 -18.19 5.72 -6.83
CA SER A 276 -18.18 4.26 -6.79
C SER A 276 -17.19 3.73 -5.76
N VAL A 277 -15.95 4.27 -5.76
CA VAL A 277 -14.90 3.87 -4.81
C VAL A 277 -15.31 4.22 -3.37
N ILE A 278 -15.80 5.43 -3.15
CA ILE A 278 -16.26 5.87 -1.82
C ILE A 278 -17.43 5.02 -1.35
N ARG A 279 -18.38 4.69 -2.23
CA ARG A 279 -19.54 3.86 -1.91
C ARG A 279 -19.11 2.44 -1.51
N PHE A 280 -18.18 1.84 -2.26
CA PHE A 280 -17.65 0.51 -1.92
C PHE A 280 -17.01 0.50 -0.53
N ALA A 281 -16.11 1.45 -0.25
CA ALA A 281 -15.45 1.54 1.04
C ALA A 281 -16.45 1.74 2.19
N ARG A 282 -17.46 2.56 2.00
CA ARG A 282 -18.52 2.80 3.00
C ARG A 282 -19.41 1.60 3.24
N LEU A 283 -19.68 0.75 2.25
CA LEU A 283 -20.39 -0.50 2.46
C LEU A 283 -19.67 -1.39 3.48
N TRP A 284 -18.34 -1.51 3.38
CA TRP A 284 -17.54 -2.27 4.33
C TRP A 284 -17.50 -1.62 5.72
N ARG A 285 -17.36 -0.30 5.80
CA ARG A 285 -17.47 0.44 7.05
C ARG A 285 -18.81 0.20 7.75
N ASP A 286 -19.91 0.22 7.00
CA ASP A 286 -21.26 0.07 7.56
C ASP A 286 -21.57 -1.39 7.91
N LYS A 287 -21.02 -2.35 7.18
CA LYS A 287 -21.15 -3.80 7.43
C LYS A 287 -20.35 -4.29 8.64
N ARG A 288 -19.22 -3.68 8.93
CA ARG A 288 -18.36 -3.96 10.10
C ARG A 288 -17.98 -5.42 10.27
N VAL A 289 -17.54 -6.07 9.20
CA VAL A 289 -17.06 -7.45 9.28
C VAL A 289 -15.60 -7.49 9.69
N ASP A 290 -15.21 -8.45 10.51
CA ASP A 290 -13.84 -8.53 11.06
C ASP A 290 -12.85 -9.18 10.10
N TRP A 291 -13.33 -9.91 9.11
CA TRP A 291 -12.45 -10.61 8.16
C TRP A 291 -11.98 -9.72 6.99
N PHE A 292 -12.68 -8.61 6.67
CA PHE A 292 -12.26 -7.69 5.60
C PHE A 292 -11.38 -6.58 6.15
N ARG A 293 -10.09 -6.65 5.89
CA ARG A 293 -9.07 -5.90 6.63
C ARG A 293 -8.46 -4.71 5.92
N SER A 294 -8.48 -4.66 4.58
CA SER A 294 -8.03 -3.48 3.85
C SER A 294 -8.56 -3.38 2.43
N ILE A 295 -8.53 -2.14 1.95
CA ILE A 295 -8.77 -1.77 0.56
C ILE A 295 -7.48 -1.14 0.02
N SER A 296 -6.86 -1.78 -0.98
CA SER A 296 -5.76 -1.21 -1.73
C SER A 296 -6.30 -0.51 -2.97
N LEU A 297 -6.18 0.80 -3.01
CA LEU A 297 -6.58 1.55 -4.20
C LEU A 297 -5.56 1.32 -5.32
N TYR A 298 -6.02 0.91 -6.47
CA TYR A 298 -5.24 0.82 -7.68
C TYR A 298 -5.55 2.06 -8.55
N GLN A 299 -4.66 3.05 -8.68
CA GLN A 299 -3.42 3.29 -7.95
C GLN A 299 -3.18 4.80 -7.79
N PHE A 300 -2.03 5.23 -7.29
CA PHE A 300 -1.77 6.67 -7.14
C PHE A 300 -1.65 7.37 -8.50
N ARG A 301 -0.76 6.87 -9.37
CA ARG A 301 -0.61 7.41 -10.75
C ARG A 301 -0.77 6.32 -11.79
N ASP A 302 -1.52 6.58 -12.83
CA ASP A 302 -1.77 5.67 -13.93
C ASP A 302 -1.76 6.40 -15.29
N ARG A 303 -1.51 5.66 -16.37
CA ARG A 303 -1.56 6.22 -17.72
C ARG A 303 -2.97 6.59 -18.17
N GLY A 304 -3.96 5.85 -17.67
CA GLY A 304 -5.37 6.11 -17.85
C GLY A 304 -6.01 6.76 -16.64
N ARG A 305 -7.33 6.65 -16.52
CA ARG A 305 -8.10 7.21 -15.38
C ARG A 305 -8.42 6.20 -14.30
N LEU A 306 -7.49 5.27 -14.06
CA LEU A 306 -7.53 4.42 -12.88
C LEU A 306 -6.80 5.06 -11.68
N GLY A 307 -5.86 5.98 -11.94
CA GLY A 307 -5.10 6.65 -10.87
C GLY A 307 -5.87 7.76 -10.15
N LEU A 308 -5.36 8.14 -8.97
CA LEU A 308 -5.66 9.44 -8.35
C LEU A 308 -5.09 10.59 -9.19
N GLU A 309 -4.01 10.31 -9.90
CA GLU A 309 -3.42 11.15 -10.93
C GLU A 309 -3.36 10.38 -12.26
N CYS A 310 -3.55 11.09 -13.38
CA CYS A 310 -3.12 10.62 -14.69
C CYS A 310 -1.69 11.05 -14.94
N GLU A 311 -0.94 10.21 -15.64
CA GLU A 311 0.36 10.57 -16.18
C GLU A 311 0.23 11.71 -17.20
N ASP A 312 1.10 12.72 -17.14
CA ASP A 312 1.17 13.73 -18.19
C ASP A 312 1.74 13.06 -19.46
N PRO A 313 1.03 13.10 -20.60
CA PRO A 313 1.48 12.43 -21.82
C PRO A 313 2.79 12.97 -22.39
N ASN A 314 3.24 14.15 -21.95
CA ASN A 314 4.49 14.75 -22.38
C ASN A 314 5.64 14.54 -21.38
N ASN A 315 5.31 14.19 -20.14
CA ASN A 315 6.30 13.96 -19.09
C ASN A 315 5.74 12.98 -18.04
N PRO A 316 6.04 11.68 -18.13
CA PRO A 316 5.52 10.64 -17.22
C PRO A 316 5.82 10.89 -15.73
N ALA A 317 6.89 11.62 -15.44
CA ALA A 317 7.22 11.97 -14.05
C ALA A 317 6.24 12.98 -13.42
N VAL A 318 5.36 13.59 -14.22
CA VAL A 318 4.35 14.56 -13.75
C VAL A 318 2.98 13.93 -13.71
N GLY A 319 2.29 14.05 -12.57
CA GLY A 319 0.91 13.63 -12.39
C GLY A 319 -0.08 14.78 -12.60
N ILE A 320 -1.18 14.48 -13.28
CA ILE A 320 -2.33 15.38 -13.43
C ILE A 320 -3.41 14.92 -12.49
N PRO A 321 -3.74 15.69 -11.42
CA PRO A 321 -4.74 15.30 -10.44
C PRO A 321 -6.11 15.01 -11.07
N GLN A 322 -6.69 13.88 -10.73
CA GLN A 322 -8.06 13.54 -11.10
C GLN A 322 -9.05 14.04 -10.03
N PRO A 323 -10.33 14.27 -10.35
CA PRO A 323 -11.35 14.59 -9.36
C PRO A 323 -11.39 13.62 -8.17
N MET A 324 -11.09 12.34 -8.42
CA MET A 324 -11.01 11.31 -7.41
C MET A 324 -9.98 11.59 -6.32
N LEU A 325 -8.87 12.28 -6.61
CA LEU A 325 -7.83 12.55 -5.62
C LEU A 325 -8.38 13.34 -4.41
N ALA A 326 -9.09 14.42 -4.66
CA ALA A 326 -9.68 15.23 -3.60
C ALA A 326 -10.77 14.46 -2.83
N GLU A 327 -11.62 13.76 -3.56
CA GLU A 327 -12.72 12.97 -2.99
C GLU A 327 -12.20 11.82 -2.11
N TYR A 328 -11.18 11.10 -2.58
CA TYR A 328 -10.52 10.03 -1.84
C TYR A 328 -9.86 10.56 -0.56
N ARG A 329 -9.04 11.61 -0.68
CA ARG A 329 -8.37 12.23 0.45
C ARG A 329 -9.35 12.71 1.51
N ASP A 330 -10.39 13.44 1.10
CA ASP A 330 -11.26 14.15 2.03
C ASP A 330 -12.36 13.25 2.62
N LYS A 331 -12.81 12.23 1.88
CA LYS A 331 -13.94 11.38 2.26
C LYS A 331 -13.56 9.96 2.72
N LEU A 332 -12.41 9.43 2.32
CA LEU A 332 -11.96 8.10 2.75
C LEU A 332 -10.74 8.17 3.63
N LEU A 333 -9.67 8.79 3.15
CA LEU A 333 -8.41 8.78 3.87
C LEU A 333 -8.52 9.47 5.25
N ASN A 334 -9.46 10.40 5.41
CA ASN A 334 -9.78 11.08 6.67
C ASN A 334 -11.00 10.51 7.42
N ASP A 335 -11.60 9.39 6.95
CA ASP A 335 -12.67 8.72 7.69
C ASP A 335 -12.08 7.91 8.85
N PRO A 336 -12.55 8.11 10.10
CA PRO A 336 -12.01 7.42 11.29
C PRO A 336 -12.02 5.89 11.20
N TRP A 337 -12.90 5.30 10.41
CA TRP A 337 -12.97 3.85 10.21
C TRP A 337 -11.72 3.30 9.52
N PHE A 338 -11.10 4.11 8.67
CA PHE A 338 -9.91 3.74 7.91
C PHE A 338 -8.61 4.30 8.52
N MET A 339 -8.71 4.92 9.69
CA MET A 339 -7.56 5.51 10.39
C MET A 339 -7.05 4.57 11.50
N PRO A 340 -5.72 4.53 11.73
CA PRO A 340 -5.17 3.87 12.89
C PRO A 340 -5.74 4.46 14.17
N VAL A 341 -5.93 3.61 15.16
CA VAL A 341 -6.44 4.01 16.48
C VAL A 341 -5.28 4.50 17.34
N MET A 342 -5.36 5.73 17.84
CA MET A 342 -4.33 6.31 18.69
C MET A 342 -4.83 6.49 20.11
N THR A 343 -4.03 6.05 21.09
CA THR A 343 -4.35 6.13 22.53
C THR A 343 -3.18 6.75 23.27
N GLU A 344 -3.43 7.87 23.98
CA GLU A 344 -2.45 8.49 24.84
C GLU A 344 -2.31 7.70 26.15
N GLY A 345 -1.06 7.50 26.60
CA GLY A 345 -0.71 6.83 27.81
C GLY A 345 -0.19 7.77 28.92
N GLU A 346 0.82 7.31 29.64
CA GLU A 346 1.39 8.02 30.78
C GLU A 346 2.29 9.19 30.38
N GLU A 347 2.52 10.10 31.30
CA GLU A 347 3.50 11.16 31.14
C GLU A 347 4.92 10.60 31.07
N VAL A 348 5.73 11.14 30.20
CA VAL A 348 7.10 10.70 29.96
C VAL A 348 8.06 11.89 29.91
N SER A 349 9.26 11.68 30.43
CA SER A 349 10.37 12.61 30.31
C SER A 349 11.38 12.14 29.27
N TYR A 350 12.16 13.07 28.75
CA TYR A 350 13.26 12.77 27.82
C TYR A 350 14.52 12.31 28.61
N PRO A 351 15.33 11.38 28.06
CA PRO A 351 15.14 10.70 26.77
C PRO A 351 13.92 9.78 26.75
N ALA A 352 13.21 9.74 25.62
CA ALA A 352 11.99 8.98 25.44
C ALA A 352 12.14 7.90 24.36
N ALA A 353 11.71 6.68 24.68
CA ALA A 353 11.76 5.57 23.73
C ALA A 353 10.58 5.62 22.75
N LEU A 354 10.87 5.28 21.48
CA LEU A 354 9.94 5.13 20.40
C LEU A 354 10.07 3.72 19.83
N ARG A 355 8.98 3.12 19.38
CA ARG A 355 8.95 1.78 18.81
C ARG A 355 8.10 1.75 17.54
N TRP A 356 8.63 1.18 16.49
CA TRP A 356 7.85 0.83 15.30
C TRP A 356 7.67 -0.68 15.30
N GLY A 357 6.45 -1.15 15.55
CA GLY A 357 6.20 -2.55 15.87
C GLY A 357 6.22 -3.48 14.66
N GLY A 358 6.46 -4.73 14.93
CA GLY A 358 6.39 -5.82 13.97
C GLY A 358 4.98 -6.32 13.68
N SER A 359 4.01 -5.96 14.51
CA SER A 359 2.57 -6.05 14.26
C SER A 359 2.04 -4.67 13.91
N GLU A 360 0.84 -4.51 13.46
CA GLU A 360 0.27 -3.26 12.97
C GLU A 360 0.16 -2.16 14.05
N ASP A 361 1.21 -1.98 14.86
CA ASP A 361 1.27 -1.06 15.98
C ASP A 361 2.61 -0.31 16.08
N ALA A 362 2.59 0.85 16.72
CA ALA A 362 3.77 1.62 17.06
C ALA A 362 3.56 2.39 18.37
N ASP A 363 4.66 2.65 19.08
CA ASP A 363 4.67 3.52 20.25
C ASP A 363 5.44 4.80 19.92
N GLY A 364 4.79 5.91 20.17
CA GLY A 364 5.26 7.25 19.88
C GLY A 364 5.10 8.19 21.07
N LEU A 365 5.09 9.49 20.75
CA LEU A 365 4.93 10.56 21.72
C LEU A 365 3.79 11.50 21.31
N ALA A 366 3.02 11.95 22.29
CA ALA A 366 2.04 13.00 22.19
C ALA A 366 2.55 14.25 22.93
N VAL A 367 2.84 15.31 22.18
CA VAL A 367 3.37 16.58 22.70
C VAL A 367 2.30 17.64 22.58
N PRO A 368 1.72 18.15 23.69
CA PRO A 368 0.71 19.21 23.61
C PRO A 368 1.36 20.55 23.26
N LEU A 369 0.81 21.25 22.28
CA LEU A 369 1.25 22.54 21.80
C LEU A 369 0.11 23.56 21.92
N ALA A 370 0.36 24.66 22.60
CA ALA A 370 -0.58 25.78 22.69
C ALA A 370 -0.41 26.73 21.51
N PHE A 371 -1.52 26.99 20.80
CA PHE A 371 -1.59 27.97 19.72
C PHE A 371 -2.48 29.14 20.13
N GLU A 372 -2.05 30.37 19.84
CA GLU A 372 -2.82 31.62 20.10
C GLU A 372 -3.85 31.87 19.00
N GLY A 373 -3.71 31.26 17.85
CA GLY A 373 -4.57 31.41 16.68
C GLY A 373 -3.96 30.71 15.48
N ASN A 374 -4.41 31.04 14.27
CA ASN A 374 -3.84 30.47 13.06
C ASN A 374 -2.42 31.00 12.82
N PRO A 375 -1.39 30.14 12.77
CA PRO A 375 -0.03 30.61 12.56
C PRO A 375 0.19 31.09 11.12
N VAL A 376 1.16 31.97 10.94
CA VAL A 376 1.74 32.33 9.63
C VAL A 376 3.12 31.73 9.41
N PHE A 377 3.64 31.05 10.42
CA PHE A 377 4.89 30.29 10.37
C PHE A 377 4.89 29.21 11.45
N CYS A 378 5.23 28.00 11.07
CA CYS A 378 5.29 26.85 11.98
C CYS A 378 6.39 25.88 11.53
N GLU A 379 7.45 25.75 12.33
CA GLU A 379 8.56 24.84 12.10
C GLU A 379 8.78 23.95 13.31
N MET A 380 9.17 22.69 13.05
CA MET A 380 9.67 21.75 14.05
C MET A 380 11.15 21.48 13.83
N THR A 381 11.96 21.62 14.88
CA THR A 381 13.39 21.29 14.87
C THR A 381 13.66 20.12 15.82
N VAL A 382 14.37 19.11 15.32
CA VAL A 382 14.93 17.98 16.08
C VAL A 382 16.40 17.88 15.71
N GLU A 383 17.28 18.12 16.68
CA GLU A 383 18.75 18.16 16.45
C GLU A 383 19.34 16.79 16.14
N GLN A 384 18.72 15.75 16.69
CA GLN A 384 19.15 14.39 16.53
C GLN A 384 18.91 13.89 15.09
N PRO A 385 19.89 13.17 14.48
CA PRO A 385 19.78 12.67 13.10
C PRO A 385 18.97 11.37 13.03
N ILE A 386 17.70 11.43 13.47
CA ILE A 386 16.76 10.31 13.34
C ILE A 386 15.65 10.65 12.34
N GLY A 387 15.09 9.61 11.71
CA GLY A 387 13.88 9.75 10.91
C GLY A 387 12.64 9.80 11.79
N LEU A 388 11.72 10.70 11.50
CA LEU A 388 10.47 10.82 12.24
C LEU A 388 9.29 11.00 11.29
N MET A 389 8.19 10.34 11.63
CA MET A 389 6.87 10.70 11.14
C MET A 389 6.20 11.57 12.20
N ALA A 390 5.80 12.77 11.81
CA ALA A 390 5.16 13.74 12.69
C ALA A 390 3.73 14.03 12.20
N GLU A 391 2.75 14.03 13.08
CA GLU A 391 1.38 14.43 12.77
C GLU A 391 1.01 15.68 13.57
N LEU A 392 0.48 16.69 12.88
CA LEU A 392 -0.06 17.90 13.48
C LEU A 392 -1.35 18.31 12.76
N ASN A 393 -2.42 18.55 13.52
CA ASN A 393 -3.72 19.01 12.99
C ASN A 393 -4.32 18.11 11.89
N GLY A 394 -4.04 16.81 11.94
CA GLY A 394 -4.50 15.81 10.97
C GLY A 394 -3.61 15.66 9.74
N ARG A 395 -2.50 16.37 9.65
CA ARG A 395 -1.54 16.29 8.57
C ARG A 395 -0.24 15.66 9.03
N TRP A 396 0.28 14.72 8.22
CA TRP A 396 1.53 14.02 8.47
C TRP A 396 2.69 14.61 7.68
N PHE A 397 3.88 14.50 8.27
CA PHE A 397 5.15 14.98 7.75
C PHE A 397 6.22 13.94 7.98
N TYR A 398 7.13 13.81 7.03
CA TYR A 398 8.35 13.03 7.22
C TYR A 398 9.54 13.96 7.46
N LYS A 399 10.27 13.73 8.55
CA LYS A 399 11.54 14.37 8.83
C LYS A 399 12.67 13.38 8.57
N SER A 400 13.44 13.60 7.51
CA SER A 400 14.63 12.80 7.20
C SER A 400 15.72 13.00 8.26
N PRO A 401 16.58 11.97 8.50
CA PRO A 401 17.79 12.13 9.32
C PRO A 401 18.74 13.24 8.84
N ALA A 402 18.74 13.50 7.54
CA ALA A 402 19.62 14.50 6.92
C ALA A 402 19.24 15.96 7.22
N VAL A 403 18.00 16.21 7.65
CA VAL A 403 17.50 17.57 7.97
C VAL A 403 17.16 17.69 9.44
N LYS A 404 17.40 18.86 10.03
CA LYS A 404 17.05 19.14 11.42
C LYS A 404 15.67 19.76 11.56
N THR A 405 15.27 20.56 10.59
CA THR A 405 14.06 21.37 10.64
C THR A 405 13.14 21.04 9.49
N ILE A 406 11.85 20.94 9.78
CA ILE A 406 10.79 20.77 8.77
C ILE A 406 9.74 21.88 8.92
N ASP A 407 9.21 22.35 7.79
CA ASP A 407 8.07 23.25 7.71
C ASP A 407 6.77 22.47 7.92
N MET A 408 5.96 22.92 8.88
CA MET A 408 4.68 22.31 9.21
C MET A 408 3.48 23.22 8.88
N MET A 409 3.68 24.29 8.13
CA MET A 409 2.61 25.25 7.80
C MET A 409 1.43 24.61 7.07
N SER A 410 1.67 23.60 6.25
CA SER A 410 0.59 22.91 5.53
C SER A 410 -0.43 22.21 6.43
N ALA A 411 -0.14 21.99 7.71
CA ALA A 411 -1.10 21.52 8.70
C ALA A 411 -2.29 22.49 8.92
N PHE A 412 -2.12 23.75 8.57
CA PHE A 412 -3.11 24.81 8.82
C PHE A 412 -3.80 25.30 7.55
N PHE A 413 -3.45 24.81 6.37
CA PHE A 413 -4.05 25.26 5.10
C PHE A 413 -5.48 24.76 4.94
N ALA A 414 -5.70 23.46 5.19
CA ALA A 414 -7.04 22.89 5.07
C ALA A 414 -7.90 23.06 6.33
N LYS A 415 -7.26 23.21 7.50
CA LYS A 415 -7.92 23.34 8.81
C LYS A 415 -7.31 24.51 9.58
N PRO A 416 -7.58 25.77 9.17
CA PRO A 416 -7.09 26.95 9.88
C PRO A 416 -7.68 27.04 11.29
N LEU A 417 -6.90 27.53 12.25
CA LEU A 417 -7.36 27.73 13.62
C LEU A 417 -8.18 29.01 13.72
N THR A 418 -9.35 28.93 14.34
CA THR A 418 -10.25 30.10 14.50
C THR A 418 -9.99 30.91 15.79
N GLY A 419 -9.06 30.45 16.65
CA GLY A 419 -8.71 31.10 17.90
C GLY A 419 -7.72 30.28 18.71
N PRO A 420 -7.43 30.67 19.97
CA PRO A 420 -6.52 29.94 20.84
C PRO A 420 -7.00 28.51 21.11
N GLN A 421 -6.10 27.52 20.92
CA GLN A 421 -6.38 26.10 21.22
C GLN A 421 -5.11 25.30 21.43
N THR A 422 -5.25 24.14 22.05
CA THR A 422 -4.17 23.16 22.19
C THR A 422 -4.32 22.09 21.12
N LEU A 423 -3.26 21.85 20.37
CA LEU A 423 -3.13 20.72 19.45
C LEU A 423 -2.11 19.72 19.99
N THR A 424 -2.20 18.48 19.58
CA THR A 424 -1.21 17.45 19.89
C THR A 424 -0.31 17.24 18.68
N LEU A 425 0.99 17.45 18.86
CA LEU A 425 2.00 16.97 17.94
C LEU A 425 2.26 15.49 18.28
N ARG A 426 2.06 14.61 17.31
CA ARG A 426 2.31 13.17 17.45
C ARG A 426 3.57 12.80 16.70
N LEU A 427 4.45 12.03 17.35
CA LEU A 427 5.75 11.66 16.82
C LEU A 427 5.92 10.15 16.85
N PHE A 428 6.38 9.58 15.74
CA PHE A 428 6.75 8.17 15.60
C PHE A 428 8.08 8.06 14.87
N ALA A 429 8.83 6.99 15.14
CA ALA A 429 10.13 6.75 14.50
C ALA A 429 10.13 5.41 13.76
N PRO A 430 9.68 5.34 12.51
CA PRO A 430 9.94 4.20 11.65
C PRO A 430 11.45 4.12 11.30
N PRO A 431 11.95 2.96 10.81
CA PRO A 431 13.35 2.84 10.37
C PRO A 431 13.72 3.92 9.37
N ALA A 432 14.64 4.79 9.72
CA ALA A 432 15.01 5.96 8.91
C ALA A 432 15.63 5.61 7.56
N ASP A 433 16.29 4.46 7.48
CA ASP A 433 16.83 3.87 6.26
C ASP A 433 15.85 2.91 5.57
N GLY A 434 14.67 2.70 6.17
CA GLY A 434 13.66 1.78 5.68
C GLY A 434 13.94 0.30 5.98
N VAL A 435 15.01 0.00 6.71
CA VAL A 435 15.42 -1.39 7.00
C VAL A 435 15.43 -1.64 8.50
N ASN A 436 14.75 -2.68 8.94
CA ASN A 436 14.85 -3.16 10.31
C ASN A 436 16.17 -3.95 10.49
N PRO A 437 16.96 -3.69 11.52
CA PRO A 437 18.15 -4.49 11.77
C PRO A 437 17.76 -5.92 12.15
N ASP A 438 18.36 -6.91 11.47
CA ASP A 438 18.26 -8.31 11.88
C ASP A 438 19.19 -8.53 13.09
N ASP A 439 18.62 -8.94 14.21
CA ASP A 439 19.38 -9.19 15.44
C ASP A 439 19.86 -10.65 15.58
N GLY A 440 19.67 -11.46 14.55
CA GLY A 440 20.09 -12.86 14.50
C GLY A 440 19.35 -13.80 15.43
N ARG A 441 18.30 -13.34 16.12
CA ARG A 441 17.49 -14.20 17.01
C ARG A 441 16.65 -15.21 16.20
N PRO A 442 16.45 -16.43 16.71
CA PRO A 442 15.42 -17.31 16.19
C PRO A 442 14.04 -16.64 16.24
N GLY A 443 13.28 -16.65 15.14
CA GLY A 443 12.03 -15.90 15.06
C GLY A 443 12.30 -14.39 15.03
N TRP A 444 13.08 -13.96 14.06
CA TRP A 444 13.47 -12.58 13.83
C TRP A 444 12.37 -11.57 14.18
N MET A 445 12.75 -10.57 14.99
CA MET A 445 11.84 -9.53 15.46
C MET A 445 11.82 -8.38 14.47
N THR A 446 10.63 -7.96 14.10
CA THR A 446 10.42 -6.85 13.17
C THR A 446 10.35 -5.49 13.87
N ASP A 447 10.48 -5.46 15.19
CA ASP A 447 10.46 -4.23 15.97
C ASP A 447 11.71 -3.38 15.75
N TYR A 448 11.48 -2.15 15.36
CA TYR A 448 12.51 -1.11 15.34
C TYR A 448 12.36 -0.21 16.56
N ARG A 449 13.47 0.17 17.18
CA ARG A 449 13.49 1.02 18.37
C ARG A 449 14.42 2.20 18.18
N ALA A 450 13.96 3.36 18.58
CA ALA A 450 14.72 4.60 18.59
C ALA A 450 14.53 5.33 19.94
N VAL A 451 15.42 6.23 20.25
CA VAL A 451 15.31 7.08 21.44
C VAL A 451 15.39 8.53 21.00
N LEU A 452 14.42 9.33 21.41
CA LEU A 452 14.46 10.78 21.22
C LEU A 452 15.05 11.41 22.49
N GLU A 453 16.24 11.98 22.38
CA GLU A 453 17.02 12.48 23.51
C GLU A 453 16.43 13.75 24.13
N GLU A 454 15.83 14.60 23.31
CA GLU A 454 15.29 15.89 23.73
C GLU A 454 13.92 16.14 23.10
N ALA A 455 13.13 16.98 23.75
CA ALA A 455 11.86 17.45 23.17
C ALA A 455 12.09 18.19 21.84
N PRO A 456 11.21 18.01 20.84
CA PRO A 456 11.27 18.82 19.63
C PRO A 456 11.07 20.30 19.98
N ARG A 457 11.81 21.16 19.29
CA ARG A 457 11.62 22.62 19.42
C ARG A 457 10.67 23.11 18.35
N MET A 458 9.60 23.82 18.78
CA MET A 458 8.65 24.43 17.87
C MET A 458 8.92 25.92 17.76
N ARG A 459 8.91 26.44 16.54
CA ARG A 459 8.96 27.86 16.25
C ARG A 459 7.68 28.27 15.54
N ILE A 460 6.87 29.08 16.23
CA ILE A 460 5.54 29.48 15.74
C ILE A 460 5.47 31.00 15.73
N ARG A 461 4.90 31.57 14.66
CA ARG A 461 4.62 33.01 14.56
C ARG A 461 3.20 33.24 14.06
N TYR A 462 2.55 34.30 14.56
CA TYR A 462 1.17 34.67 14.27
C TYR A 462 1.04 35.92 13.42
N GLU A 463 2.07 36.73 13.36
CA GLU A 463 2.08 37.96 12.59
C GLU A 463 3.01 37.85 11.39
N ALA A 464 2.52 38.22 10.22
CA ALA A 464 3.36 38.32 9.04
C ALA A 464 4.40 39.44 9.25
N PRO A 465 5.65 39.27 8.78
CA PRO A 465 6.65 40.34 8.82
C PRO A 465 6.14 41.54 8.06
N GLY A 466 6.12 42.73 8.72
CA GLY A 466 5.74 43.96 8.10
C GLY A 466 6.71 44.39 7.01
N ILE A 467 6.21 44.94 5.93
CA ILE A 467 7.05 45.62 4.94
C ILE A 467 7.44 46.99 5.53
N VAL A 468 8.72 47.16 5.80
CA VAL A 468 9.27 48.46 6.10
C VAL A 468 9.25 49.29 4.80
N ARG A 469 8.42 50.29 4.74
CA ARG A 469 8.34 51.24 3.61
C ARG A 469 9.40 52.32 3.76
#